data_1e39eb4cf8e3e12cecd7c755f2eb58e9
#
_entry.id   1e39eb4cf8e3e12cecd7c755f2eb58e9
#
_cell.length_a   1.000
_cell.length_b   1.000
_cell.length_c   1.000
_cell.angle_alpha   90.00
_cell.angle_beta   90.00
_cell.angle_gamma   90.00
#
_symmetry.space_group_name_H-M   'P 1'
#
loop_
_entity.id
_entity.type
_entity.pdbx_description
1 polymer ?
#
loop_
_entity_poly.entity_id
_entity_poly.type
_entity_poly.pdbx_seq_one_letter_code
_entity_poly.pdbx_strand_id
1 'polypeptide(L)'
;MGYPFCRGRILNNIEKDKGQYDDAREVFWASGAAFCCRAELFHALGGFDDDFFAHMEEIDLCWRMQLAGYKIMVEPKSVVYHLGGGSLAKESSYKLFLNYRNNLTMLMKCAPTSQRIVVAIVRPIADMCSALIYLISGKKALASATWKAYKKFFASHKAITRKRKAVRSAACCESRQIYRGSIIARYVLGWRKFGKML
;
A
#
# COMPACT_ATOMS: atom_id res chain seq x y z
N MET A 1 -9.95 4.26 -2.71
CA MET A 1 -9.60 2.97 -3.35
C MET A 1 -8.40 2.25 -2.69
N GLY A 2 -7.60 2.91 -1.87
CA GLY A 2 -6.52 2.32 -1.08
C GLY A 2 -5.29 1.87 -1.87
N TYR A 3 -5.01 2.48 -3.01
CA TYR A 3 -3.72 2.31 -3.68
C TYR A 3 -2.66 3.17 -2.98
N PRO A 4 -1.53 2.59 -2.54
CA PRO A 4 -0.44 3.36 -1.96
C PRO A 4 0.25 4.19 -3.03
N PHE A 5 0.77 5.33 -2.62
CA PHE A 5 1.58 6.22 -3.45
C PHE A 5 2.68 6.87 -2.62
N CYS A 6 3.70 7.37 -3.27
CA CYS A 6 4.84 8.01 -2.63
C CYS A 6 4.79 9.53 -2.81
N ARG A 7 5.34 10.24 -1.86
CA ARG A 7 5.67 11.66 -1.99
C ARG A 7 6.60 11.85 -3.19
N GLY A 8 6.27 12.75 -4.11
CA GLY A 8 7.03 12.98 -5.35
C GLY A 8 6.83 11.93 -6.44
N ARG A 9 5.96 10.91 -6.24
CA ARG A 9 5.68 9.90 -7.26
C ARG A 9 4.21 9.49 -7.30
N ILE A 10 3.58 9.68 -8.44
CA ILE A 10 2.21 9.26 -8.71
C ILE A 10 2.21 8.29 -9.87
N LEU A 11 1.92 7.01 -9.59
CA LEU A 11 2.01 5.92 -10.57
C LEU A 11 3.39 5.92 -11.27
N ASN A 12 3.42 6.17 -12.57
CA ASN A 12 4.65 6.21 -13.37
C ASN A 12 5.29 7.60 -13.45
N ASN A 13 4.61 8.63 -12.95
CA ASN A 13 5.16 9.99 -12.95
C ASN A 13 6.01 10.20 -11.70
N ILE A 14 7.30 10.42 -11.93
CA ILE A 14 8.28 10.76 -10.90
C ILE A 14 8.59 12.25 -11.06
N GLU A 15 8.45 13.01 -9.98
CA GLU A 15 8.84 14.42 -9.97
C GLU A 15 10.34 14.54 -9.74
N LYS A 16 10.96 15.47 -10.47
CA LYS A 16 12.36 15.85 -10.19
C LYS A 16 12.37 16.61 -8.86
N ASP A 17 13.20 16.14 -7.93
CA ASP A 17 13.45 16.84 -6.69
C ASP A 17 14.23 18.13 -6.95
N LYS A 18 13.72 19.23 -6.40
CA LYS A 18 14.30 20.58 -6.46
C LYS A 18 14.30 21.25 -5.07
N GLY A 19 14.32 20.45 -4.01
CA GLY A 19 14.18 20.91 -2.64
C GLY A 19 12.72 21.00 -2.14
N GLN A 20 11.71 20.67 -2.98
CA GLN A 20 10.30 20.76 -2.58
C GLN A 20 9.88 19.69 -1.59
N TYR A 21 10.76 18.75 -1.27
CA TYR A 21 10.53 17.66 -0.33
C TYR A 21 11.49 17.64 0.87
N ASP A 22 12.24 18.73 1.09
CA ASP A 22 13.27 18.88 2.14
C ASP A 22 12.67 19.21 3.52
N ASP A 23 11.37 19.03 3.71
CA ASP A 23 10.71 19.21 4.99
C ASP A 23 10.49 17.89 5.72
N ALA A 24 10.92 17.84 6.98
CA ALA A 24 10.58 16.76 7.89
C ALA A 24 9.08 16.85 8.23
N ARG A 25 8.31 15.79 7.96
CA ARG A 25 6.87 15.75 8.21
C ARG A 25 6.34 14.37 8.51
N GLU A 26 5.13 14.34 9.05
CA GLU A 26 4.36 13.11 9.21
C GLU A 26 3.89 12.58 7.85
N VAL A 27 4.06 11.28 7.64
CA VAL A 27 3.65 10.56 6.43
C VAL A 27 2.85 9.31 6.79
N PHE A 28 2.12 8.75 5.83
CA PHE A 28 1.35 7.53 6.08
C PHE A 28 2.25 6.30 6.23
N TRP A 29 3.33 6.20 5.46
CA TRP A 29 4.21 5.04 5.47
C TRP A 29 5.63 5.41 5.05
N ALA A 30 6.58 4.63 5.50
CA ALA A 30 7.99 4.69 5.11
C ALA A 30 8.34 3.45 4.29
N SER A 31 9.22 3.62 3.29
CA SER A 31 9.67 2.52 2.43
C SER A 31 10.56 1.55 3.23
N GLY A 32 10.38 0.25 3.00
CA GLY A 32 11.25 -0.78 3.57
C GLY A 32 12.73 -0.66 3.17
N ALA A 33 13.04 0.13 2.13
CA ALA A 33 14.43 0.43 1.75
C ALA A 33 15.17 1.33 2.74
N ALA A 34 14.44 2.14 3.53
CA ALA A 34 15.01 3.07 4.53
C ALA A 34 14.02 3.25 5.68
N PHE A 35 13.80 2.19 6.43
CA PHE A 35 12.86 2.16 7.55
C PHE A 35 13.61 1.92 8.86
N CYS A 36 13.34 2.78 9.85
CA CYS A 36 13.82 2.64 11.21
C CYS A 36 12.67 2.79 12.20
N CYS A 37 12.60 1.94 13.20
CA CYS A 37 11.62 2.05 14.28
C CYS A 37 12.20 1.49 15.60
N ARG A 38 11.52 1.79 16.71
CA ARG A 38 11.88 1.22 18.02
C ARG A 38 11.62 -0.29 18.00
N ALA A 39 12.60 -1.07 18.48
CA ALA A 39 12.52 -2.53 18.47
C ALA A 39 11.33 -3.03 19.32
N GLU A 40 11.11 -2.41 20.49
CA GLU A 40 9.98 -2.76 21.36
C GLU A 40 8.64 -2.58 20.66
N LEU A 41 8.46 -1.49 19.89
CA LEU A 41 7.24 -1.24 19.12
C LEU A 41 7.08 -2.26 18.00
N PHE A 42 8.16 -2.57 17.28
CA PHE A 42 8.15 -3.58 16.23
C PHE A 42 7.67 -4.93 16.77
N HIS A 43 8.23 -5.37 17.89
CA HIS A 43 7.87 -6.64 18.53
C HIS A 43 6.46 -6.63 19.12
N ALA A 44 6.07 -5.53 19.81
CA ALA A 44 4.73 -5.40 20.40
C ALA A 44 3.61 -5.47 19.37
N LEU A 45 3.88 -5.00 18.14
CA LEU A 45 2.94 -5.09 17.03
C LEU A 45 3.05 -6.40 16.22
N GLY A 46 3.96 -7.32 16.61
CA GLY A 46 4.16 -8.61 15.94
C GLY A 46 4.97 -8.53 14.65
N GLY A 47 5.78 -7.48 14.45
CA GLY A 47 6.67 -7.35 13.31
C GLY A 47 5.96 -7.20 11.96
N PHE A 48 6.61 -7.64 10.90
CA PHE A 48 5.99 -7.78 9.59
C PHE A 48 5.02 -8.98 9.58
N ASP A 49 3.97 -8.87 8.80
CA ASP A 49 2.98 -9.95 8.65
C ASP A 49 3.53 -11.00 7.66
N ASP A 50 3.86 -12.19 8.16
CA ASP A 50 4.49 -13.28 7.40
C ASP A 50 3.70 -13.71 6.16
N ASP A 51 2.36 -13.50 6.16
CA ASP A 51 1.53 -13.83 5.00
C ASP A 51 1.86 -12.96 3.78
N PHE A 52 2.58 -11.84 3.94
CA PHE A 52 2.84 -10.91 2.82
C PHE A 52 4.04 -11.36 1.97
N PHE A 53 5.06 -11.97 2.53
CA PHE A 53 6.30 -12.35 1.88
C PHE A 53 7.11 -11.15 1.37
N ALA A 54 6.53 -10.33 0.47
CA ALA A 54 7.10 -9.10 -0.06
C ALA A 54 6.00 -8.17 -0.58
N HIS A 55 6.24 -6.87 -0.56
CA HIS A 55 5.32 -5.79 -0.90
C HIS A 55 4.15 -5.62 0.05
N MET A 56 3.93 -4.39 0.50
CA MET A 56 2.89 -3.93 1.43
C MET A 56 3.14 -4.30 2.91
N GLU A 57 4.14 -5.11 3.25
CA GLU A 57 4.47 -5.48 4.62
C GLU A 57 4.87 -4.26 5.46
N GLU A 58 5.65 -3.37 4.88
CA GLU A 58 6.09 -2.13 5.53
C GLU A 58 4.93 -1.13 5.67
N ILE A 59 4.06 -1.05 4.66
CA ILE A 59 2.88 -0.17 4.70
C ILE A 59 1.89 -0.67 5.75
N ASP A 60 1.70 -1.99 5.81
CA ASP A 60 0.86 -2.63 6.82
C ASP A 60 1.35 -2.37 8.23
N LEU A 61 2.66 -2.52 8.47
CA LEU A 61 3.27 -2.24 9.77
C LEU A 61 3.12 -0.75 10.14
N CYS A 62 3.41 0.17 9.21
CA CYS A 62 3.22 1.60 9.42
C CYS A 62 1.76 1.93 9.78
N TRP A 63 0.80 1.28 9.13
CA TRP A 63 -0.62 1.48 9.45
C TRP A 63 -0.94 0.97 10.85
N ARG A 64 -0.46 -0.21 11.24
CA ARG A 64 -0.65 -0.74 12.61
C ARG A 64 -0.01 0.15 13.66
N MET A 65 1.16 0.72 13.39
CA MET A 65 1.80 1.71 14.27
C MET A 65 0.92 2.94 14.47
N GLN A 66 0.34 3.48 13.40
CA GLN A 66 -0.56 4.63 13.49
C GLN A 66 -1.85 4.30 14.23
N LEU A 67 -2.42 3.11 14.04
CA LEU A 67 -3.60 2.66 14.80
C LEU A 67 -3.28 2.52 16.30
N ALA A 68 -2.04 2.22 16.66
CA ALA A 68 -1.54 2.21 18.03
C ALA A 68 -1.11 3.59 18.55
N GLY A 69 -1.39 4.68 17.80
CA GLY A 69 -1.14 6.07 18.23
C GLY A 69 0.24 6.64 17.91
N TYR A 70 1.09 5.89 17.19
CA TYR A 70 2.42 6.35 16.80
C TYR A 70 2.40 7.11 15.47
N LYS A 71 3.37 7.99 15.29
CA LYS A 71 3.57 8.76 14.07
C LYS A 71 4.66 8.14 13.20
N ILE A 72 4.48 8.21 11.90
CA ILE A 72 5.53 7.89 10.93
C ILE A 72 6.07 9.21 10.39
N MET A 73 7.38 9.41 10.52
CA MET A 73 8.04 10.64 10.09
C MET A 73 8.98 10.37 8.92
N VAL A 74 9.11 11.30 8.01
CA VAL A 74 10.22 11.35 7.04
C VAL A 74 11.26 12.34 7.49
N GLU A 75 12.55 11.93 7.41
CA GLU A 75 13.70 12.80 7.64
C GLU A 75 14.45 12.97 6.30
N PRO A 76 14.29 14.11 5.61
CA PRO A 76 14.86 14.32 4.27
C PRO A 76 16.39 14.29 4.22
N LYS A 77 17.05 14.60 5.33
CA LYS A 77 18.53 14.53 5.44
C LYS A 77 19.06 13.11 5.44
N SER A 78 18.22 12.11 5.74
CA SER A 78 18.56 10.68 5.68
C SER A 78 18.37 10.17 4.27
N VAL A 79 19.41 10.19 3.47
CA VAL A 79 19.38 9.80 2.05
C VAL A 79 19.89 8.38 1.88
N VAL A 80 19.11 7.54 1.20
CA VAL A 80 19.47 6.16 0.87
C VAL A 80 19.33 5.93 -0.63
N TYR A 81 20.36 5.36 -1.24
CA TYR A 81 20.33 4.93 -2.64
C TYR A 81 19.82 3.48 -2.72
N HIS A 82 18.71 3.29 -3.40
CA HIS A 82 18.05 1.99 -3.50
C HIS A 82 18.00 1.48 -4.94
N LEU A 83 18.57 0.28 -5.16
CA LEU A 83 18.48 -0.42 -6.43
C LEU A 83 17.10 -1.09 -6.57
N GLY A 84 16.14 -0.37 -7.12
CA GLY A 84 14.78 -0.86 -7.31
C GLY A 84 14.71 -2.07 -8.25
N GLY A 85 14.08 -3.16 -7.77
CA GLY A 85 13.89 -4.37 -8.58
C GLY A 85 14.98 -5.43 -8.42
N GLY A 86 15.88 -5.29 -7.44
CA GLY A 86 16.93 -6.29 -7.17
C GLY A 86 16.39 -7.66 -6.76
N SER A 87 15.26 -7.71 -6.03
CA SER A 87 14.67 -8.97 -5.56
C SER A 87 13.61 -9.56 -6.51
N LEU A 88 12.84 -8.71 -7.20
CA LEU A 88 11.78 -9.13 -8.12
C LEU A 88 11.78 -8.22 -9.36
N ALA A 89 11.80 -8.81 -10.56
CA ALA A 89 11.75 -8.06 -11.82
C ALA A 89 10.54 -7.11 -11.86
N LYS A 90 10.73 -5.92 -12.44
CA LYS A 90 9.71 -4.85 -12.46
C LYS A 90 8.37 -5.29 -13.06
N GLU A 91 8.38 -6.13 -14.09
CA GLU A 91 7.18 -6.60 -14.80
C GLU A 91 6.80 -8.06 -14.46
N SER A 92 7.24 -8.58 -13.32
CA SER A 92 6.90 -9.92 -12.88
C SER A 92 5.39 -10.05 -12.57
N SER A 93 4.75 -11.06 -13.18
CA SER A 93 3.36 -11.42 -12.85
C SER A 93 3.20 -11.83 -11.36
N TYR A 94 4.27 -12.41 -10.78
CA TYR A 94 4.30 -12.74 -9.35
C TYR A 94 4.31 -11.48 -8.48
N LYS A 95 5.07 -10.47 -8.86
CA LYS A 95 5.05 -9.15 -8.18
C LYS A 95 3.65 -8.52 -8.23
N LEU A 96 2.99 -8.57 -9.39
CA LEU A 96 1.63 -8.07 -9.54
C LEU A 96 0.65 -8.83 -8.64
N PHE A 97 0.75 -10.16 -8.61
CA PHE A 97 -0.03 -11.02 -7.72
C PHE A 97 0.13 -10.61 -6.26
N LEU A 98 1.37 -10.43 -5.78
CA LEU A 98 1.65 -10.01 -4.40
C LEU A 98 1.04 -8.63 -4.12
N ASN A 99 1.25 -7.66 -5.01
CA ASN A 99 0.72 -6.32 -4.83
C ASN A 99 -0.81 -6.31 -4.69
N TYR A 100 -1.55 -7.02 -5.54
CA TYR A 100 -3.03 -7.09 -5.44
C TYR A 100 -3.47 -7.82 -4.17
N ARG A 101 -2.95 -9.03 -3.92
CA ARG A 101 -3.32 -9.84 -2.75
C ARG A 101 -3.02 -9.11 -1.44
N ASN A 102 -1.81 -8.61 -1.31
CA ASN A 102 -1.33 -7.99 -0.07
C ASN A 102 -2.04 -6.65 0.20
N ASN A 103 -2.24 -5.83 -0.84
CA ASN A 103 -2.97 -4.58 -0.69
C ASN A 103 -4.41 -4.82 -0.25
N LEU A 104 -5.14 -5.77 -0.85
CA LEU A 104 -6.49 -6.15 -0.41
C LEU A 104 -6.49 -6.66 1.04
N THR A 105 -5.52 -7.51 1.39
CA THR A 105 -5.37 -8.05 2.75
C THR A 105 -5.14 -6.93 3.76
N MET A 106 -4.21 -6.03 3.50
CA MET A 106 -3.91 -4.87 4.35
C MET A 106 -5.15 -3.98 4.54
N LEU A 107 -5.84 -3.65 3.45
CA LEU A 107 -7.05 -2.83 3.49
C LEU A 107 -8.15 -3.49 4.34
N MET A 108 -8.41 -4.78 4.13
CA MET A 108 -9.42 -5.49 4.90
C MET A 108 -9.02 -5.65 6.37
N LYS A 109 -7.74 -5.74 6.67
CA LYS A 109 -7.20 -5.86 8.03
C LYS A 109 -7.24 -4.53 8.78
N CYS A 110 -6.73 -3.46 8.20
CA CYS A 110 -6.44 -2.20 8.91
C CYS A 110 -7.52 -1.12 8.72
N ALA A 111 -8.16 -1.03 7.55
CA ALA A 111 -9.05 0.08 7.23
C ALA A 111 -10.32 0.14 8.12
N PRO A 112 -10.85 1.36 8.40
CA PRO A 112 -12.13 1.53 9.06
C PRO A 112 -13.27 0.89 8.25
N THR A 113 -14.37 0.55 8.91
CA THR A 113 -15.47 -0.22 8.29
C THR A 113 -16.08 0.47 7.08
N SER A 114 -16.27 1.79 7.13
CA SER A 114 -16.78 2.57 6.00
C SER A 114 -15.90 2.46 4.76
N GLN A 115 -14.58 2.59 4.94
CA GLN A 115 -13.63 2.47 3.84
C GLN A 115 -13.57 1.04 3.28
N ARG A 116 -13.68 0.03 4.15
CA ARG A 116 -13.73 -1.38 3.71
C ARG A 116 -14.90 -1.67 2.78
N ILE A 117 -16.08 -1.14 3.10
CA ILE A 117 -17.28 -1.33 2.25
C ILE A 117 -17.01 -0.74 0.86
N VAL A 118 -16.50 0.49 0.80
CA VAL A 118 -16.15 1.14 -0.48
C VAL A 118 -15.11 0.31 -1.25
N VAL A 119 -14.06 -0.16 -0.56
CA VAL A 119 -13.01 -0.99 -1.17
C VAL A 119 -13.58 -2.30 -1.69
N ALA A 120 -14.44 -2.99 -0.91
CA ALA A 120 -15.05 -4.25 -1.30
C ALA A 120 -15.91 -4.16 -2.57
N ILE A 121 -16.49 -2.99 -2.85
CA ILE A 121 -17.31 -2.76 -4.04
C ILE A 121 -16.47 -2.25 -5.22
N VAL A 122 -15.64 -1.23 -4.98
CA VAL A 122 -14.97 -0.49 -6.07
C VAL A 122 -13.72 -1.21 -6.58
N ARG A 123 -12.96 -1.85 -5.67
CA ARG A 123 -11.69 -2.50 -6.06
C ARG A 123 -11.86 -3.67 -7.01
N PRO A 124 -12.80 -4.62 -6.78
CA PRO A 124 -13.00 -5.71 -7.75
C PRO A 124 -13.29 -5.21 -9.16
N ILE A 125 -14.11 -4.16 -9.28
CA ILE A 125 -14.44 -3.57 -10.59
C ILE A 125 -13.18 -2.98 -11.24
N ALA A 126 -12.47 -2.12 -10.55
CA ALA A 126 -11.26 -1.47 -11.07
C ALA A 126 -10.16 -2.47 -11.43
N ASP A 127 -9.95 -3.47 -10.58
CA ASP A 127 -8.90 -4.47 -10.78
C ASP A 127 -9.28 -5.45 -11.90
N MET A 128 -10.57 -5.78 -12.08
CA MET A 128 -11.04 -6.60 -13.22
C MET A 128 -10.97 -5.81 -14.55
N CYS A 129 -11.26 -4.51 -14.54
CA CYS A 129 -11.02 -3.66 -15.71
C CYS A 129 -9.52 -3.65 -16.08
N SER A 130 -8.63 -3.58 -15.10
CA SER A 130 -7.19 -3.68 -15.34
C SER A 130 -6.79 -5.05 -15.91
N ALA A 131 -7.36 -6.14 -15.40
CA ALA A 131 -7.14 -7.49 -15.94
C ALA A 131 -7.62 -7.62 -17.38
N LEU A 132 -8.74 -7.02 -17.73
CA LEU A 132 -9.25 -6.99 -19.10
C LEU A 132 -8.31 -6.23 -20.03
N ILE A 133 -7.80 -5.07 -19.60
CA ILE A 133 -6.80 -4.31 -20.35
C ILE A 133 -5.54 -5.14 -20.58
N TYR A 134 -5.06 -5.90 -19.58
CA TYR A 134 -3.93 -6.81 -19.75
C TYR A 134 -4.23 -7.91 -20.79
N LEU A 135 -5.45 -8.47 -20.80
CA LEU A 135 -5.83 -9.49 -21.78
C LEU A 135 -5.84 -8.92 -23.20
N ILE A 136 -6.47 -7.77 -23.43
CA ILE A 136 -6.53 -7.09 -24.72
C ILE A 136 -5.12 -6.71 -25.21
N SER A 137 -4.23 -6.34 -24.29
CA SER A 137 -2.82 -6.01 -24.58
C SER A 137 -1.92 -7.25 -24.74
N GLY A 138 -2.47 -8.46 -24.79
CA GLY A 138 -1.71 -9.70 -24.92
C GLY A 138 -0.95 -10.15 -23.67
N LYS A 139 -1.04 -9.42 -22.55
CA LYS A 139 -0.32 -9.70 -21.29
C LYS A 139 -1.07 -10.70 -20.40
N LYS A 140 -1.35 -11.90 -20.95
CA LYS A 140 -2.15 -12.96 -20.29
C LYS A 140 -1.64 -13.33 -18.89
N ALA A 141 -0.32 -13.35 -18.68
CA ALA A 141 0.28 -13.66 -17.39
C ALA A 141 -0.10 -12.64 -16.29
N LEU A 142 -0.20 -11.34 -16.63
CA LEU A 142 -0.61 -10.30 -15.69
C LEU A 142 -2.11 -10.40 -15.37
N ALA A 143 -2.95 -10.66 -16.35
CA ALA A 143 -4.38 -10.89 -16.13
C ALA A 143 -4.62 -12.11 -15.22
N SER A 144 -3.92 -13.22 -15.48
CA SER A 144 -3.95 -14.42 -14.63
C SER A 144 -3.50 -14.13 -13.19
N ALA A 145 -2.45 -13.30 -13.03
CA ALA A 145 -1.94 -12.90 -11.71
C ALA A 145 -2.99 -12.13 -10.90
N THR A 146 -3.73 -11.22 -11.53
CA THR A 146 -4.83 -10.49 -10.88
C THR A 146 -5.91 -11.46 -10.38
N TRP A 147 -6.35 -12.38 -11.22
CA TRP A 147 -7.33 -13.40 -10.85
C TRP A 147 -6.86 -14.30 -9.69
N LYS A 148 -5.61 -14.80 -9.78
CA LYS A 148 -5.00 -15.60 -8.72
C LYS A 148 -4.91 -14.86 -7.39
N ALA A 149 -4.63 -13.54 -7.43
CA ALA A 149 -4.57 -12.70 -6.24
C ALA A 149 -5.94 -12.66 -5.52
N TYR A 150 -7.02 -12.44 -6.28
CA TYR A 150 -8.38 -12.44 -5.74
C TYR A 150 -8.78 -13.82 -5.19
N LYS A 151 -8.49 -14.89 -5.92
CA LYS A 151 -8.76 -16.26 -5.45
C LYS A 151 -8.05 -16.54 -4.11
N LYS A 152 -6.76 -16.19 -4.00
CA LYS A 152 -6.00 -16.37 -2.77
C LYS A 152 -6.51 -15.48 -1.63
N PHE A 153 -6.85 -14.22 -1.93
CA PHE A 153 -7.43 -13.30 -0.96
C PHE A 153 -8.73 -13.84 -0.38
N PHE A 154 -9.68 -14.31 -1.20
CA PHE A 154 -10.93 -14.89 -0.71
C PHE A 154 -10.72 -16.17 0.07
N ALA A 155 -9.79 -17.03 -0.37
CA ALA A 155 -9.43 -18.25 0.39
C ALA A 155 -8.87 -17.93 1.79
N SER A 156 -8.26 -16.76 1.97
CA SER A 156 -7.65 -16.33 3.24
C SER A 156 -8.61 -15.53 4.14
N HIS A 157 -9.89 -15.35 3.79
CA HIS A 157 -10.82 -14.43 4.46
C HIS A 157 -10.95 -14.68 5.98
N LYS A 158 -10.94 -15.93 6.43
CA LYS A 158 -11.02 -16.29 7.87
C LYS A 158 -9.77 -15.80 8.62
N ALA A 159 -8.58 -16.00 8.05
CA ALA A 159 -7.32 -15.52 8.63
C ALA A 159 -7.27 -13.98 8.67
N ILE A 160 -7.68 -13.32 7.59
CA ILE A 160 -7.76 -11.87 7.50
C ILE A 160 -8.72 -11.32 8.56
N THR A 161 -9.90 -11.94 8.74
CA THR A 161 -10.89 -11.53 9.76
C THR A 161 -10.33 -11.67 11.17
N ARG A 162 -9.63 -12.74 11.47
CA ARG A 162 -8.96 -12.94 12.76
C ARG A 162 -7.89 -11.87 13.01
N LYS A 163 -6.99 -11.63 12.03
CA LYS A 163 -5.97 -10.58 12.10
C LYS A 163 -6.59 -9.20 12.27
N ARG A 164 -7.68 -8.91 11.55
CA ARG A 164 -8.42 -7.66 11.73
C ARG A 164 -8.93 -7.48 13.15
N LYS A 165 -9.54 -8.52 13.74
CA LYS A 165 -10.04 -8.45 15.11
C LYS A 165 -8.91 -8.06 16.06
N ALA A 166 -7.73 -8.68 15.95
CA ALA A 166 -6.56 -8.34 16.77
C ALA A 166 -6.08 -6.90 16.54
N VAL A 167 -5.92 -6.48 15.28
CA VAL A 167 -5.46 -5.12 14.93
C VAL A 167 -6.45 -4.06 15.43
N ARG A 168 -7.75 -4.27 15.23
CA ARG A 168 -8.77 -3.27 15.60
C ARG A 168 -9.06 -3.23 17.09
N SER A 169 -8.89 -4.33 17.82
CA SER A 169 -9.01 -4.32 19.29
C SER A 169 -7.84 -3.60 19.98
N ALA A 170 -6.66 -3.59 19.35
CA ALA A 170 -5.48 -2.87 19.85
C ALA A 170 -5.42 -1.41 19.35
N ALA A 171 -6.30 -1.01 18.43
CA ALA A 171 -6.32 0.34 17.89
C ALA A 171 -6.86 1.34 18.90
N CYS A 172 -6.11 2.41 19.18
CA CYS A 172 -6.53 3.53 20.02
C CYS A 172 -7.03 4.74 19.21
N CYS A 173 -6.72 4.80 17.92
CA CYS A 173 -7.10 5.89 17.04
C CYS A 173 -7.20 5.43 15.58
N GLU A 174 -7.65 6.32 14.70
CA GLU A 174 -7.58 6.13 13.25
C GLU A 174 -6.40 6.93 12.68
N SER A 175 -5.80 6.43 11.59
CA SER A 175 -4.75 7.16 10.91
C SER A 175 -5.26 8.46 10.31
N ARG A 176 -4.57 9.57 10.59
CA ARG A 176 -4.87 10.92 10.07
C ARG A 176 -4.28 11.14 8.68
N GLN A 177 -3.28 10.34 8.29
CA GLN A 177 -2.52 10.50 7.05
C GLN A 177 -3.13 9.75 5.86
N ILE A 178 -4.34 9.19 6.01
CA ILE A 178 -5.02 8.52 4.90
C ILE A 178 -5.58 9.56 3.93
N TYR A 179 -5.10 9.53 2.70
CA TYR A 179 -5.64 10.35 1.63
C TYR A 179 -7.09 9.95 1.30
N ARG A 180 -8.02 10.89 1.45
CA ARG A 180 -9.47 10.65 1.30
C ARG A 180 -9.97 10.73 -0.16
N GLY A 181 -9.08 10.73 -1.15
CA GLY A 181 -9.42 10.78 -2.57
C GLY A 181 -9.10 9.48 -3.31
N SER A 182 -9.34 9.49 -4.63
CA SER A 182 -8.88 8.47 -5.56
C SER A 182 -7.69 8.99 -6.34
N ILE A 183 -6.52 8.43 -6.10
CA ILE A 183 -5.30 8.80 -6.83
C ILE A 183 -5.42 8.46 -8.32
N ILE A 184 -6.08 7.35 -8.65
CA ILE A 184 -6.30 6.93 -10.04
C ILE A 184 -7.24 7.91 -10.75
N ALA A 185 -8.37 8.28 -10.13
CA ALA A 185 -9.30 9.23 -10.74
C ALA A 185 -8.62 10.58 -10.99
N ARG A 186 -7.85 11.09 -10.01
CA ARG A 186 -7.12 12.35 -10.19
C ARG A 186 -6.04 12.25 -11.27
N TYR A 187 -5.34 11.12 -11.33
CA TYR A 187 -4.34 10.89 -12.38
C TYR A 187 -4.97 10.91 -13.78
N VAL A 188 -6.11 10.24 -13.96
CA VAL A 188 -6.87 10.25 -15.23
C VAL A 188 -7.36 11.66 -15.57
N LEU A 189 -7.76 12.46 -14.57
CA LEU A 189 -8.16 13.86 -14.74
C LEU A 189 -6.95 14.83 -14.96
N GLY A 190 -5.76 14.29 -15.17
CA GLY A 190 -4.57 15.08 -15.51
C GLY A 190 -3.76 15.58 -14.30
N TRP A 191 -4.12 15.25 -13.07
CA TRP A 191 -3.40 15.64 -11.86
C TRP A 191 -2.23 14.67 -11.64
N ARG A 192 -1.09 14.99 -12.26
CA ARG A 192 0.08 14.10 -12.32
C ARG A 192 1.18 14.48 -11.34
N LYS A 193 1.04 15.59 -10.60
CA LYS A 193 2.01 16.05 -9.61
C LYS A 193 1.48 15.85 -8.19
N PHE A 194 2.34 15.37 -7.31
CA PHE A 194 2.01 15.13 -5.91
C PHE A 194 1.55 16.42 -5.20
N GLY A 195 2.28 17.52 -5.35
CA GLY A 195 1.94 18.81 -4.73
C GLY A 195 0.60 19.42 -5.14
N LYS A 196 -0.03 18.91 -6.22
CA LYS A 196 -1.40 19.29 -6.63
C LYS A 196 -2.48 18.38 -6.04
N MET A 197 -2.10 17.33 -5.30
CA MET A 197 -3.02 16.35 -4.75
C MET A 197 -3.27 16.50 -3.25
N LEU A 198 -2.40 17.21 -2.55
CA LEU A 198 -2.51 17.63 -1.16
C LEU A 198 -2.80 19.11 -1.13
#